data_708dccb320ba6b457ee2ae377664547a
#
_entry.id   708dccb320ba6b457ee2ae377664547a
#
_cell.length_a   1.000
_cell.length_b   1.000
_cell.length_c   1.000
_cell.angle_alpha   90.00
_cell.angle_beta   90.00
_cell.angle_gamma   90.00
#
_symmetry.space_group_name_H-M   'P 1'
#
loop_
_entity.id
_entity.type
_entity.pdbx_description
1 polymer ?
#
loop_
_entity_poly.entity_id
_entity_poly.type
_entity_poly.pdbx_seq_one_letter_code
_entity_poly.pdbx_strand_id
1 'polypeptide(L)'
;KPINLCFKKQSMNLKNLSAQSKKHKKILSQLHQKKIYKIYNEFSSSLKIKEDLAVAVSGGPDSLALTYLTKCYSLKNKIKVKYYIVDHKLRKESSIEAETVKKNLKKIDVECKILNWDGKKPYKNIQATARDKRYSLLANECKKNDIKYLLLGHHLNDLFENFLIRIVRGSGLKGLISFDKNTKYRGQNLNIIRPLLNLEKKDLLYISNKVFSFFVKDPSNINENYKRTRIRNLLHSLKNE
;
A
#
# COMPACT_ATOMS: atom_id res chain seq x y z
N LYS A 1 32.93 -11.35 12.29
CA LYS A 1 32.28 -12.51 12.96
C LYS A 1 30.88 -12.65 12.38
N PRO A 2 30.49 -13.76 11.79
CA PRO A 2 29.13 -13.97 11.28
C PRO A 2 28.19 -14.19 12.46
N ILE A 3 27.12 -13.43 12.50
CA ILE A 3 26.02 -13.63 13.46
C ILE A 3 25.26 -14.87 13.01
N ASN A 4 25.54 -15.98 13.65
CA ASN A 4 24.77 -17.21 13.54
C ASN A 4 23.40 -16.98 14.20
N LEU A 5 22.39 -16.67 13.39
CA LEU A 5 21.00 -16.74 13.78
C LEU A 5 20.61 -18.21 13.94
N CYS A 6 20.77 -18.71 15.15
CA CYS A 6 20.34 -20.02 15.58
C CYS A 6 18.81 -20.11 15.51
N PHE A 7 18.26 -20.49 14.35
CA PHE A 7 16.89 -20.97 14.27
C PHE A 7 16.87 -22.38 14.85
N LYS A 8 16.58 -22.51 16.15
CA LYS A 8 16.19 -23.78 16.75
C LYS A 8 15.07 -24.38 15.90
N LYS A 9 15.38 -25.46 15.18
CA LYS A 9 14.41 -26.37 14.60
C LYS A 9 13.60 -27.01 15.74
N GLN A 10 12.52 -26.36 16.16
CA GLN A 10 11.45 -27.07 16.82
C GLN A 10 10.65 -27.77 15.72
N SER A 11 10.85 -29.07 15.61
CA SER A 11 10.00 -29.99 14.84
C SER A 11 8.64 -30.05 15.53
N MET A 12 7.79 -29.05 15.30
CA MET A 12 6.40 -29.09 15.70
C MET A 12 5.65 -30.07 14.80
N ASN A 13 5.04 -31.05 15.39
CA ASN A 13 4.22 -32.07 14.75
C ASN A 13 3.12 -31.40 13.90
N LEU A 14 3.28 -31.42 12.57
CA LEU A 14 2.45 -30.68 11.60
C LEU A 14 0.99 -31.16 11.54
N LYS A 15 0.67 -32.29 12.17
CA LYS A 15 -0.67 -32.91 12.12
C LYS A 15 -1.74 -32.17 12.96
N ASN A 16 -1.37 -31.37 13.96
CA ASN A 16 -2.30 -30.74 14.91
C ASN A 16 -2.43 -29.23 14.76
N LEU A 17 -1.96 -28.62 13.64
CA LEU A 17 -2.14 -27.17 13.43
C LEU A 17 -3.51 -26.91 12.82
N SER A 18 -4.24 -25.90 13.35
CA SER A 18 -5.48 -25.42 12.73
C SER A 18 -5.23 -24.99 11.26
N ALA A 19 -6.24 -25.08 10.40
CA ALA A 19 -6.14 -24.66 9.02
C ALA A 19 -5.62 -23.21 8.88
N GLN A 20 -6.03 -22.34 9.79
CA GLN A 20 -5.57 -20.94 9.88
C GLN A 20 -4.07 -20.85 10.19
N SER A 21 -3.57 -21.65 11.13
CA SER A 21 -2.15 -21.67 11.45
C SER A 21 -1.29 -22.16 10.29
N LYS A 22 -1.75 -23.16 9.52
CA LYS A 22 -1.08 -23.62 8.30
C LYS A 22 -1.01 -22.51 7.25
N LYS A 23 -2.11 -21.75 7.07
CA LYS A 23 -2.20 -20.62 6.14
C LYS A 23 -1.26 -19.48 6.53
N HIS A 24 -1.21 -19.12 7.81
CA HIS A 24 -0.28 -18.12 8.35
C HIS A 24 1.19 -18.52 8.15
N LYS A 25 1.54 -19.79 8.40
CA LYS A 25 2.89 -20.30 8.11
C LYS A 25 3.24 -20.18 6.63
N LYS A 26 2.32 -20.50 5.72
CA LYS A 26 2.52 -20.34 4.27
C LYS A 26 2.76 -18.88 3.88
N ILE A 27 2.02 -17.93 4.47
CA ILE A 27 2.22 -16.49 4.21
C ILE A 27 3.62 -16.06 4.67
N LEU A 28 4.02 -16.43 5.88
CA LEU A 28 5.32 -16.08 6.45
C LEU A 28 6.49 -16.81 5.77
N SER A 29 6.29 -17.98 5.15
CA SER A 29 7.35 -18.71 4.47
C SER A 29 7.96 -17.96 3.28
N GLN A 30 7.21 -17.05 2.65
CA GLN A 30 7.74 -16.19 1.60
C GLN A 30 8.86 -15.25 2.12
N LEU A 31 8.87 -14.94 3.42
CA LEU A 31 9.94 -14.16 4.06
C LEU A 31 11.28 -14.91 4.10
N HIS A 32 11.33 -16.22 3.83
CA HIS A 32 12.59 -16.97 3.71
C HIS A 32 13.38 -16.58 2.44
N GLN A 33 12.74 -15.99 1.45
CA GLN A 33 13.43 -15.45 0.28
C GLN A 33 14.22 -14.20 0.67
N LYS A 34 15.55 -14.24 0.50
CA LYS A 34 16.48 -13.16 0.91
C LYS A 34 16.03 -11.76 0.49
N LYS A 35 15.55 -11.63 -0.75
CA LYS A 35 15.07 -10.33 -1.28
C LYS A 35 13.81 -9.86 -0.57
N ILE A 36 12.80 -10.72 -0.38
CA ILE A 36 11.55 -10.37 0.32
C ILE A 36 11.85 -10.03 1.78
N TYR A 37 12.74 -10.78 2.43
CA TYR A 37 13.15 -10.53 3.81
C TYR A 37 13.81 -9.16 3.99
N LYS A 38 14.73 -8.78 3.07
CA LYS A 38 15.35 -7.45 3.08
C LYS A 38 14.31 -6.34 3.00
N ILE A 39 13.38 -6.43 2.03
CA ILE A 39 12.30 -5.44 1.85
C ILE A 39 11.40 -5.40 3.08
N TYR A 40 11.04 -6.56 3.64
CA TYR A 40 10.22 -6.63 4.86
C TYR A 40 10.91 -5.98 6.06
N ASN A 41 12.20 -6.19 6.26
CA ASN A 41 12.94 -5.57 7.38
C ASN A 41 12.96 -4.05 7.26
N GLU A 42 13.18 -3.51 6.06
CA GLU A 42 13.16 -2.09 5.81
C GLU A 42 11.76 -1.50 6.06
N PHE A 43 10.71 -2.15 5.57
CA PHE A 43 9.33 -1.81 5.87
C PHE A 43 9.05 -1.85 7.37
N SER A 44 9.40 -2.94 8.05
CA SER A 44 9.11 -3.16 9.47
C SER A 44 9.84 -2.14 10.36
N SER A 45 11.11 -1.85 10.06
CA SER A 45 11.87 -0.82 10.78
C SER A 45 11.27 0.58 10.63
N SER A 46 10.62 0.83 9.50
CA SER A 46 9.98 2.10 9.22
C SER A 46 8.60 2.27 9.86
N LEU A 47 7.91 1.19 10.19
CA LEU A 47 6.51 1.25 10.65
C LEU A 47 6.40 1.45 12.17
N LYS A 48 7.09 0.67 13.00
CA LYS A 48 7.18 0.76 14.48
C LYS A 48 5.85 1.03 15.21
N ILE A 49 4.70 0.62 14.66
CA ILE A 49 3.36 0.80 15.24
C ILE A 49 2.94 -0.51 15.89
N LYS A 50 2.45 -0.43 17.14
CA LYS A 50 1.94 -1.59 17.90
C LYS A 50 0.42 -1.55 18.11
N GLU A 51 -0.24 -0.52 17.60
CA GLU A 51 -1.69 -0.35 17.66
C GLU A 51 -2.35 -0.93 16.39
N ASP A 52 -3.66 -1.10 16.46
CA ASP A 52 -4.47 -1.50 15.31
C ASP A 52 -4.38 -0.45 14.20
N LEU A 53 -4.37 -0.89 12.95
CA LEU A 53 -4.17 -0.01 11.81
C LEU A 53 -5.02 -0.42 10.61
N ALA A 54 -5.13 0.49 9.65
CA ALA A 54 -5.78 0.25 8.36
C ALA A 54 -4.81 0.36 7.19
N VAL A 55 -5.12 -0.34 6.11
CA VAL A 55 -4.41 -0.27 4.83
C VAL A 55 -5.38 0.11 3.73
N ALA A 56 -5.05 1.14 2.97
CA ALA A 56 -5.77 1.48 1.74
C ALA A 56 -5.22 0.67 0.57
N VAL A 57 -6.07 -0.14 -0.05
CA VAL A 57 -5.73 -1.03 -1.16
C VAL A 57 -6.34 -0.50 -2.44
N SER A 58 -5.54 -0.26 -3.47
CA SER A 58 -6.01 0.17 -4.79
C SER A 58 -5.99 -0.96 -5.84
N GLY A 59 -5.41 -2.12 -5.50
CA GLY A 59 -5.21 -3.22 -6.43
C GLY A 59 -3.96 -3.11 -7.31
N GLY A 60 -3.31 -1.95 -7.35
CA GLY A 60 -2.01 -1.80 -8.02
C GLY A 60 -0.87 -2.48 -7.24
N PRO A 61 0.29 -2.71 -7.90
CA PRO A 61 1.38 -3.51 -7.33
C PRO A 61 1.88 -2.97 -5.99
N ASP A 62 1.97 -1.64 -5.82
CA ASP A 62 2.48 -1.00 -4.62
C ASP A 62 1.55 -1.25 -3.43
N SER A 63 0.24 -1.12 -3.63
CA SER A 63 -0.76 -1.37 -2.59
C SER A 63 -0.89 -2.86 -2.24
N LEU A 64 -0.70 -3.76 -3.20
CA LEU A 64 -0.69 -5.21 -2.95
C LEU A 64 0.57 -5.61 -2.18
N ALA A 65 1.74 -5.08 -2.55
CA ALA A 65 2.97 -5.27 -1.79
C ALA A 65 2.83 -4.76 -0.35
N LEU A 66 2.29 -3.54 -0.15
CA LEU A 66 1.98 -3.00 1.16
C LEU A 66 1.07 -3.94 1.96
N THR A 67 0.00 -4.46 1.33
CA THR A 67 -0.94 -5.39 1.96
C THR A 67 -0.25 -6.65 2.47
N TYR A 68 0.60 -7.27 1.65
CA TYR A 68 1.36 -8.45 2.04
C TYR A 68 2.34 -8.16 3.19
N LEU A 69 3.14 -7.09 3.07
CA LEU A 69 4.11 -6.69 4.10
C LEU A 69 3.40 -6.39 5.44
N THR A 70 2.26 -5.69 5.38
CA THR A 70 1.46 -5.39 6.59
C THR A 70 0.82 -6.65 7.16
N LYS A 71 0.37 -7.60 6.33
CA LYS A 71 -0.13 -8.90 6.83
C LYS A 71 0.98 -9.67 7.56
N CYS A 72 2.19 -9.74 7.02
CA CYS A 72 3.33 -10.34 7.71
C CYS A 72 3.64 -9.62 9.03
N TYR A 73 3.59 -8.28 9.03
CA TYR A 73 3.81 -7.47 10.22
C TYR A 73 2.76 -7.74 11.29
N SER A 74 1.48 -7.81 10.91
CA SER A 74 0.38 -8.10 11.84
C SER A 74 0.51 -9.47 12.49
N LEU A 75 0.89 -10.49 11.71
CA LEU A 75 1.10 -11.85 12.22
C LEU A 75 2.27 -11.94 13.19
N LYS A 76 3.36 -11.19 12.95
CA LYS A 76 4.53 -11.17 13.84
C LYS A 76 4.30 -10.36 15.12
N ASN A 77 3.57 -9.25 15.04
CA ASN A 77 3.35 -8.33 16.16
C ASN A 77 2.00 -8.52 16.86
N LYS A 78 1.16 -9.46 16.39
CA LYS A 78 -0.18 -9.77 16.95
C LYS A 78 -1.11 -8.53 17.00
N ILE A 79 -1.04 -7.65 15.99
CA ILE A 79 -1.93 -6.48 15.85
C ILE A 79 -3.05 -6.78 14.86
N LYS A 80 -4.20 -6.11 15.01
CA LYS A 80 -5.31 -6.20 14.05
C LYS A 80 -5.11 -5.21 12.91
N VAL A 81 -5.43 -5.65 11.70
CA VAL A 81 -5.33 -4.80 10.51
C VAL A 81 -6.63 -4.87 9.73
N LYS A 82 -7.20 -3.71 9.43
CA LYS A 82 -8.35 -3.57 8.52
C LYS A 82 -7.87 -3.17 7.13
N TYR A 83 -8.46 -3.74 6.10
CA TYR A 83 -8.09 -3.46 4.72
C TYR A 83 -9.28 -2.88 3.97
N TYR A 84 -9.08 -1.76 3.28
CA TYR A 84 -10.14 -1.01 2.61
C TYR A 84 -9.79 -0.78 1.14
N ILE A 85 -10.72 -1.11 0.26
CA ILE A 85 -10.71 -0.72 -1.15
C ILE A 85 -11.74 0.40 -1.31
N VAL A 86 -11.41 1.46 -2.04
CA VAL A 86 -12.39 2.48 -2.41
C VAL A 86 -12.75 2.28 -3.87
N ASP A 87 -14.01 1.94 -4.13
CA ASP A 87 -14.58 1.94 -5.47
C ASP A 87 -15.19 3.31 -5.78
N HIS A 88 -14.56 4.02 -6.68
CA HIS A 88 -15.00 5.35 -7.11
C HIS A 88 -16.15 5.32 -8.11
N LYS A 89 -16.47 4.15 -8.69
CA LYS A 89 -17.49 3.98 -9.75
C LYS A 89 -17.33 4.94 -10.93
N LEU A 90 -16.10 5.42 -11.17
CA LEU A 90 -15.79 6.36 -12.27
C LEU A 90 -15.72 5.66 -13.62
N ARG A 91 -15.34 4.39 -13.64
CA ARG A 91 -15.31 3.49 -14.82
C ARG A 91 -16.27 2.34 -14.59
N LYS A 92 -16.79 1.77 -15.68
CA LYS A 92 -17.69 0.60 -15.61
C LYS A 92 -17.02 -0.60 -14.95
N GLU A 93 -15.71 -0.77 -15.18
CA GLU A 93 -14.92 -1.90 -14.71
C GLU A 93 -14.48 -1.78 -13.25
N SER A 94 -14.59 -0.59 -12.63
CA SER A 94 -14.02 -0.33 -11.30
C SER A 94 -14.55 -1.26 -10.20
N SER A 95 -15.84 -1.57 -10.24
CA SER A 95 -16.47 -2.47 -9.26
C SER A 95 -16.00 -3.92 -9.46
N ILE A 96 -15.83 -4.36 -10.71
CA ILE A 96 -15.32 -5.70 -11.05
C ILE A 96 -13.85 -5.82 -10.60
N GLU A 97 -13.06 -4.78 -10.85
CA GLU A 97 -11.67 -4.71 -10.40
C GLU A 97 -11.58 -4.80 -8.87
N ALA A 98 -12.42 -4.04 -8.15
CA ALA A 98 -12.44 -4.04 -6.68
C ALA A 98 -12.79 -5.43 -6.11
N GLU A 99 -13.79 -6.11 -6.64
CA GLU A 99 -14.15 -7.49 -6.23
C GLU A 99 -13.05 -8.50 -6.60
N THR A 100 -12.42 -8.34 -7.76
CA THR A 100 -11.29 -9.18 -8.17
C THR A 100 -10.10 -9.03 -7.22
N VAL A 101 -9.76 -7.79 -6.84
CA VAL A 101 -8.73 -7.52 -5.84
C VAL A 101 -9.10 -8.19 -4.51
N LYS A 102 -10.31 -7.96 -4.01
CA LYS A 102 -10.81 -8.57 -2.76
C LYS A 102 -10.72 -10.09 -2.78
N LYS A 103 -11.08 -10.74 -3.90
CA LYS A 103 -10.96 -12.20 -4.09
C LYS A 103 -9.48 -12.66 -4.04
N ASN A 104 -8.56 -11.92 -4.65
CA ASN A 104 -7.13 -12.23 -4.61
C ASN A 104 -6.52 -12.06 -3.21
N LEU A 105 -6.95 -11.06 -2.44
CA LEU A 105 -6.50 -10.83 -1.07
C LEU A 105 -6.86 -11.99 -0.12
N LYS A 106 -7.97 -12.69 -0.35
CA LYS A 106 -8.34 -13.89 0.42
C LYS A 106 -7.31 -15.01 0.32
N LYS A 107 -6.50 -15.06 -0.76
CA LYS A 107 -5.41 -16.04 -0.92
C LYS A 107 -4.34 -15.93 0.18
N ILE A 108 -4.15 -14.72 0.71
CA ILE A 108 -3.20 -14.44 1.81
C ILE A 108 -3.93 -14.17 3.14
N ASP A 109 -5.16 -14.65 3.28
CA ASP A 109 -5.95 -14.50 4.49
C ASP A 109 -6.17 -13.04 4.89
N VAL A 110 -6.46 -12.20 3.93
CA VAL A 110 -6.81 -10.79 4.10
C VAL A 110 -8.27 -10.60 3.71
N GLU A 111 -9.08 -10.20 4.69
CA GLU A 111 -10.44 -9.73 4.47
C GLU A 111 -10.41 -8.24 4.19
N CYS A 112 -11.02 -7.84 3.07
CA CYS A 112 -11.05 -6.46 2.63
C CYS A 112 -12.48 -5.96 2.48
N LYS A 113 -12.77 -4.76 3.01
CA LYS A 113 -14.05 -4.08 2.83
C LYS A 113 -13.97 -3.12 1.66
N ILE A 114 -14.93 -3.19 0.76
CA ILE A 114 -15.08 -2.22 -0.33
C ILE A 114 -15.95 -1.06 0.17
N LEU A 115 -15.44 0.16 0.00
CA LEU A 115 -16.10 1.42 0.33
C LEU A 115 -16.55 2.05 -0.99
N ASN A 116 -17.85 2.12 -1.21
CA ASN A 116 -18.42 2.67 -2.43
C ASN A 116 -18.53 4.18 -2.34
N TRP A 117 -18.20 4.85 -3.42
CA TRP A 117 -18.56 6.24 -3.59
C TRP A 117 -19.88 6.36 -4.35
N ASP A 118 -20.94 6.72 -3.63
CA ASP A 118 -22.31 6.83 -4.18
C ASP A 118 -22.70 8.28 -4.55
N GLY A 119 -21.73 9.19 -4.70
CA GLY A 119 -21.96 10.59 -5.10
C GLY A 119 -22.02 10.80 -6.60
N LYS A 120 -22.49 11.99 -7.01
CA LYS A 120 -22.47 12.42 -8.41
C LYS A 120 -21.05 12.45 -8.96
N LYS A 121 -20.87 11.95 -10.19
CA LYS A 121 -19.58 12.02 -10.88
C LYS A 121 -19.20 13.47 -11.17
N PRO A 122 -17.97 13.91 -10.84
CA PRO A 122 -17.56 15.28 -11.12
C PRO A 122 -17.29 15.47 -12.61
N TYR A 123 -17.72 16.59 -13.15
CA TYR A 123 -17.45 16.98 -14.54
C TYR A 123 -16.09 17.65 -14.72
N LYS A 124 -15.56 18.30 -13.65
CA LYS A 124 -14.26 18.99 -13.63
C LYS A 124 -13.41 18.48 -12.46
N ASN A 125 -12.10 18.56 -12.57
CA ASN A 125 -11.14 18.16 -11.54
C ASN A 125 -11.37 16.74 -11.00
N ILE A 126 -11.73 15.79 -11.88
CA ILE A 126 -12.13 14.42 -11.54
C ILE A 126 -11.14 13.75 -10.59
N GLN A 127 -9.82 13.85 -10.90
CA GLN A 127 -8.79 13.20 -10.07
C GLN A 127 -8.66 13.81 -8.67
N ALA A 128 -8.74 15.15 -8.55
CA ALA A 128 -8.67 15.82 -7.26
C ALA A 128 -9.89 15.45 -6.39
N THR A 129 -11.09 15.51 -6.98
CA THR A 129 -12.32 15.12 -6.30
C THR A 129 -12.32 13.65 -5.90
N ALA A 130 -11.91 12.74 -6.79
CA ALA A 130 -11.80 11.33 -6.48
C ALA A 130 -10.79 11.06 -5.35
N ARG A 131 -9.66 11.78 -5.35
CA ARG A 131 -8.67 11.71 -4.27
C ARG A 131 -9.27 12.16 -2.94
N ASP A 132 -9.94 13.30 -2.91
CA ASP A 132 -10.57 13.83 -1.69
C ASP A 132 -11.64 12.89 -1.14
N LYS A 133 -12.50 12.36 -2.01
CA LYS A 133 -13.53 11.39 -1.62
C LYS A 133 -12.93 10.09 -1.10
N ARG A 134 -11.87 9.58 -1.72
CA ARG A 134 -11.14 8.40 -1.24
C ARG A 134 -10.66 8.61 0.20
N TYR A 135 -9.98 9.71 0.47
CA TYR A 135 -9.50 10.00 1.82
C TYR A 135 -10.63 10.17 2.82
N SER A 136 -11.72 10.84 2.43
CA SER A 136 -12.88 11.02 3.28
C SER A 136 -13.55 9.68 3.65
N LEU A 137 -13.77 8.79 2.67
CA LEU A 137 -14.33 7.47 2.92
C LEU A 137 -13.44 6.62 3.84
N LEU A 138 -12.13 6.62 3.58
CA LEU A 138 -11.16 5.90 4.41
C LEU A 138 -11.12 6.45 5.83
N ALA A 139 -11.09 7.78 6.00
CA ALA A 139 -11.07 8.42 7.30
C ALA A 139 -12.34 8.14 8.12
N ASN A 140 -13.50 8.20 7.49
CA ASN A 140 -14.77 7.87 8.12
C ASN A 140 -14.81 6.41 8.58
N GLU A 141 -14.29 5.49 7.77
CA GLU A 141 -14.25 4.08 8.13
C GLU A 141 -13.22 3.79 9.23
N CYS A 142 -12.07 4.47 9.21
CA CYS A 142 -11.10 4.41 10.30
C CYS A 142 -11.71 4.92 11.62
N LYS A 143 -12.42 6.06 11.59
CA LYS A 143 -13.11 6.62 12.76
C LYS A 143 -14.15 5.65 13.32
N LYS A 144 -14.97 5.01 12.47
CA LYS A 144 -15.96 4.00 12.89
C LYS A 144 -15.36 2.80 13.61
N ASN A 145 -14.10 2.47 13.32
CA ASN A 145 -13.39 1.32 13.90
C ASN A 145 -12.33 1.74 14.92
N ASP A 146 -12.31 2.99 15.37
CA ASP A 146 -11.32 3.57 16.30
C ASP A 146 -9.86 3.35 15.86
N ILE A 147 -9.60 3.45 14.55
CA ILE A 147 -8.27 3.28 13.97
C ILE A 147 -7.61 4.64 13.79
N LYS A 148 -6.42 4.81 14.38
CA LYS A 148 -5.64 6.05 14.34
C LYS A 148 -4.57 6.08 13.24
N TYR A 149 -4.27 4.95 12.59
CA TYR A 149 -3.19 4.83 11.60
C TYR A 149 -3.72 4.23 10.30
N LEU A 150 -3.57 4.99 9.20
CA LEU A 150 -3.92 4.56 7.84
C LEU A 150 -2.66 4.47 6.97
N LEU A 151 -2.34 3.29 6.48
CA LEU A 151 -1.19 3.05 5.63
C LEU A 151 -1.54 3.23 4.15
N LEU A 152 -0.66 3.93 3.42
CA LEU A 152 -0.77 4.15 1.97
C LEU A 152 0.47 3.62 1.25
N GLY A 153 0.27 3.04 0.07
CA GLY A 153 1.31 2.44 -0.77
C GLY A 153 2.12 3.44 -1.61
N HIS A 154 2.46 4.61 -1.05
CA HIS A 154 3.38 5.53 -1.70
C HIS A 154 4.82 5.09 -1.48
N HIS A 155 5.66 5.18 -2.53
CA HIS A 155 7.03 4.69 -2.53
C HIS A 155 8.02 5.78 -2.98
N LEU A 156 9.30 5.47 -3.04
CA LEU A 156 10.38 6.41 -3.32
C LEU A 156 10.17 7.19 -4.64
N ASN A 157 9.76 6.52 -5.70
CA ASN A 157 9.51 7.19 -6.98
C ASN A 157 8.36 8.20 -6.89
N ASP A 158 7.31 7.92 -6.09
CA ASP A 158 6.23 8.89 -5.84
C ASP A 158 6.74 10.16 -5.13
N LEU A 159 7.74 10.02 -4.26
CA LEU A 159 8.39 11.15 -3.61
C LEU A 159 9.06 12.05 -4.64
N PHE A 160 9.87 11.47 -5.54
CA PHE A 160 10.53 12.22 -6.61
C PHE A 160 9.54 12.85 -7.59
N GLU A 161 8.51 12.11 -8.02
CA GLU A 161 7.44 12.65 -8.88
C GLU A 161 6.78 13.87 -8.25
N ASN A 162 6.40 13.78 -6.95
CA ASN A 162 5.78 14.90 -6.24
C ASN A 162 6.74 16.10 -6.08
N PHE A 163 8.01 15.85 -5.79
CA PHE A 163 9.02 16.88 -5.67
C PHE A 163 9.15 17.68 -6.97
N LEU A 164 9.32 17.00 -8.12
CA LEU A 164 9.40 17.65 -9.42
C LEU A 164 8.12 18.41 -9.81
N ILE A 165 6.93 17.82 -9.55
CA ILE A 165 5.65 18.50 -9.79
C ILE A 165 5.59 19.84 -9.05
N ARG A 166 6.13 19.90 -7.84
CA ARG A 166 6.12 21.11 -7.01
C ARG A 166 7.16 22.14 -7.45
N ILE A 167 8.36 21.70 -7.87
CA ILE A 167 9.34 22.59 -8.49
C ILE A 167 8.72 23.26 -9.72
N VAL A 168 8.16 22.49 -10.64
CA VAL A 168 7.54 23.00 -11.88
C VAL A 168 6.36 23.93 -11.62
N ARG A 169 5.73 23.83 -10.44
CA ARG A 169 4.66 24.74 -9.99
C ARG A 169 5.16 25.99 -9.27
N GLY A 170 6.47 26.17 -9.11
CA GLY A 170 7.02 27.29 -8.36
C GLY A 170 6.74 27.22 -6.85
N SER A 171 6.55 26.03 -6.28
CA SER A 171 6.32 25.89 -4.84
C SER A 171 7.56 26.30 -4.07
N GLY A 172 7.42 27.17 -3.06
CA GLY A 172 8.49 27.54 -2.15
C GLY A 172 9.02 26.34 -1.32
N LEU A 173 10.15 26.51 -0.63
CA LEU A 173 10.83 25.44 0.14
C LEU A 173 9.90 24.66 1.07
N LYS A 174 9.02 25.34 1.82
CA LYS A 174 8.01 24.68 2.68
C LYS A 174 7.06 23.77 1.90
N GLY A 175 6.71 24.13 0.68
CA GLY A 175 5.90 23.32 -0.21
C GLY A 175 6.63 22.06 -0.70
N LEU A 176 7.93 22.13 -0.95
CA LEU A 176 8.73 21.00 -1.44
C LEU A 176 8.81 19.85 -0.43
N ILE A 177 8.87 20.15 0.88
CA ILE A 177 9.05 19.18 1.98
C ILE A 177 7.75 18.48 2.41
N SER A 178 6.58 18.89 1.89
CA SER A 178 5.27 18.50 2.45
C SER A 178 4.81 17.06 2.16
N PHE A 179 5.66 16.20 1.57
CA PHE A 179 5.34 14.78 1.34
C PHE A 179 6.01 13.89 2.39
N ASP A 180 5.58 14.06 3.66
CA ASP A 180 6.16 13.35 4.79
C ASP A 180 5.71 11.90 4.90
N LYS A 181 6.56 11.10 5.60
CA LYS A 181 6.28 9.73 5.98
C LYS A 181 5.03 9.60 6.85
N ASN A 182 4.79 10.59 7.71
CA ASN A 182 3.64 10.65 8.62
C ASN A 182 2.98 12.04 8.53
N THR A 183 1.68 12.08 8.26
CA THR A 183 0.91 13.32 8.17
C THR A 183 -0.46 13.15 8.83
N LYS A 184 -0.88 14.11 9.66
CA LYS A 184 -2.25 14.12 10.20
C LYS A 184 -3.25 14.44 9.09
N TYR A 185 -4.34 13.72 9.05
CA TYR A 185 -5.41 13.97 8.08
C TYR A 185 -6.30 15.11 8.56
N ARG A 186 -6.23 16.27 7.90
CA ARG A 186 -7.11 17.44 8.12
C ARG A 186 -7.33 17.77 9.60
N GLY A 187 -6.32 17.70 10.44
CA GLY A 187 -6.40 17.94 11.88
C GLY A 187 -7.17 16.89 12.70
N GLN A 188 -7.65 15.82 12.07
CA GLN A 188 -8.34 14.72 12.74
C GLN A 188 -7.36 13.79 13.48
N ASN A 189 -7.89 12.95 14.37
CA ASN A 189 -7.11 11.91 15.06
C ASN A 189 -6.82 10.70 14.13
N LEU A 190 -6.35 10.98 12.91
CA LEU A 190 -5.94 9.98 11.94
C LEU A 190 -4.59 10.36 11.35
N ASN A 191 -3.61 9.47 11.53
CA ASN A 191 -2.28 9.60 10.96
C ASN A 191 -2.18 8.80 9.66
N ILE A 192 -1.83 9.46 8.58
CA ILE A 192 -1.55 8.84 7.29
C ILE A 192 -0.07 8.47 7.25
N ILE A 193 0.23 7.19 7.18
CA ILE A 193 1.59 6.65 7.18
C ILE A 193 1.96 6.15 5.78
N ARG A 194 3.18 6.43 5.34
CA ARG A 194 3.74 5.98 4.05
C ARG A 194 5.00 5.15 4.31
N PRO A 195 4.85 3.88 4.68
CA PRO A 195 5.98 3.08 5.15
C PRO A 195 6.90 2.58 4.02
N LEU A 196 6.53 2.80 2.75
CA LEU A 196 7.29 2.34 1.59
C LEU A 196 8.16 3.44 0.96
N LEU A 197 8.25 4.63 1.55
CA LEU A 197 8.96 5.77 0.94
C LEU A 197 10.46 5.53 0.69
N ASN A 198 11.08 4.58 1.39
CA ASN A 198 12.47 4.18 1.16
C ASN A 198 12.61 3.05 0.13
N LEU A 199 11.49 2.43 -0.29
CA LEU A 199 11.51 1.29 -1.21
C LEU A 199 11.27 1.75 -2.65
N GLU A 200 11.97 1.10 -3.59
CA GLU A 200 11.79 1.35 -5.01
C GLU A 200 10.60 0.59 -5.59
N LYS A 201 10.00 1.13 -6.64
CA LYS A 201 8.89 0.49 -7.35
C LYS A 201 9.22 -0.93 -7.82
N LYS A 202 10.46 -1.19 -8.26
CA LYS A 202 10.90 -2.53 -8.69
C LYS A 202 10.79 -3.59 -7.59
N ASP A 203 11.00 -3.20 -6.33
CA ASP A 203 10.91 -4.12 -5.18
C ASP A 203 9.45 -4.44 -4.85
N LEU A 204 8.57 -3.45 -4.93
CA LEU A 204 7.13 -3.63 -4.71
C LEU A 204 6.51 -4.49 -5.81
N LEU A 205 6.89 -4.26 -7.06
CA LEU A 205 6.48 -5.07 -8.20
C LEU A 205 6.95 -6.52 -8.05
N TYR A 206 8.18 -6.74 -7.57
CA TYR A 206 8.71 -8.07 -7.29
C TYR A 206 7.84 -8.83 -6.27
N ILE A 207 7.50 -8.19 -5.13
CA ILE A 207 6.62 -8.79 -4.12
C ILE A 207 5.24 -9.10 -4.71
N SER A 208 4.64 -8.14 -5.40
CA SER A 208 3.32 -8.30 -5.98
C SER A 208 3.24 -9.48 -6.94
N ASN A 209 4.23 -9.61 -7.83
CA ASN A 209 4.30 -10.73 -8.75
C ASN A 209 4.52 -12.08 -8.04
N LYS A 210 5.41 -12.12 -7.04
CA LYS A 210 5.72 -13.37 -6.31
C LYS A 210 4.57 -13.87 -5.45
N VAL A 211 3.83 -12.95 -4.82
CA VAL A 211 2.79 -13.30 -3.86
C VAL A 211 1.43 -13.49 -4.52
N PHE A 212 1.08 -12.61 -5.45
CA PHE A 212 -0.26 -12.57 -6.02
C PHE A 212 -0.31 -13.06 -7.47
N SER A 213 0.77 -12.93 -8.24
CA SER A 213 0.82 -13.12 -9.70
C SER A 213 -0.27 -12.31 -10.43
N PHE A 214 -0.69 -11.20 -9.83
CA PHE A 214 -1.81 -10.38 -10.27
C PHE A 214 -1.67 -8.95 -9.73
N PHE A 215 -2.06 -7.98 -10.51
CA PHE A 215 -2.40 -6.62 -10.09
C PHE A 215 -3.24 -5.91 -11.15
N VAL A 216 -4.00 -4.90 -10.73
CA VAL A 216 -4.80 -4.05 -11.62
C VAL A 216 -3.87 -3.05 -12.33
N LYS A 217 -3.98 -2.99 -13.66
CA LYS A 217 -3.34 -1.96 -14.47
C LYS A 217 -4.32 -0.80 -14.67
N ASP A 218 -4.09 0.33 -14.02
CA ASP A 218 -4.93 1.51 -14.22
C ASP A 218 -4.55 2.22 -15.54
N PRO A 219 -5.47 2.34 -16.51
CA PRO A 219 -5.21 3.00 -17.79
C PRO A 219 -4.78 4.47 -17.64
N SER A 220 -5.17 5.14 -16.55
CA SER A 220 -4.77 6.52 -16.28
C SER A 220 -3.27 6.69 -16.06
N ASN A 221 -2.54 5.61 -15.75
CA ASN A 221 -1.08 5.65 -15.57
C ASN A 221 -0.30 5.87 -16.88
N ILE A 222 -0.93 5.66 -18.03
CA ILE A 222 -0.31 5.78 -19.37
C ILE A 222 -0.74 7.10 -20.03
N ASN A 223 -1.78 7.75 -19.56
CA ASN A 223 -2.34 8.93 -20.19
C ASN A 223 -1.47 10.18 -19.92
N GLU A 224 -0.81 10.68 -20.98
CA GLU A 224 0.09 11.84 -20.93
C GLU A 224 -0.61 13.19 -20.73
N ASN A 225 -1.94 13.26 -20.79
CA ASN A 225 -2.69 14.44 -20.40
C ASN A 225 -2.47 14.78 -18.91
N TYR A 226 -2.03 13.80 -18.12
CA TYR A 226 -1.73 14.01 -16.70
C TYR A 226 -0.28 14.45 -16.49
N LYS A 227 -0.08 15.56 -15.78
CA LYS A 227 1.26 16.10 -15.43
C LYS A 227 2.16 15.04 -14.79
N ARG A 228 1.57 14.14 -13.98
CA ARG A 228 2.32 13.09 -13.29
C ARG A 228 2.90 12.05 -14.26
N THR A 229 2.15 11.67 -15.30
CA THR A 229 2.62 10.75 -16.33
C THR A 229 3.78 11.36 -17.10
N ARG A 230 3.67 12.63 -17.51
CA ARG A 230 4.75 13.35 -18.22
C ARG A 230 6.04 13.44 -17.40
N ILE A 231 5.92 13.74 -16.09
CA ILE A 231 7.10 13.79 -15.20
C ILE A 231 7.70 12.38 -15.00
N ARG A 232 6.89 11.34 -14.95
CA ARG A 232 7.38 9.96 -14.89
C ARG A 232 8.16 9.58 -16.15
N ASN A 233 7.67 9.97 -17.33
CA ASN A 233 8.36 9.73 -18.59
C ASN A 233 9.69 10.50 -18.64
N LEU A 234 9.70 11.77 -18.22
CA LEU A 234 10.93 12.57 -18.10
C LEU A 234 11.95 11.90 -17.15
N LEU A 235 11.52 11.47 -15.96
CA LEU A 235 12.40 10.77 -15.03
C LEU A 235 12.94 9.45 -15.60
N HIS A 236 12.17 8.78 -16.43
CA HIS A 236 12.62 7.56 -17.09
C HIS A 236 13.69 7.85 -18.15
N SER A 237 13.51 8.91 -18.95
CA SER A 237 14.53 9.35 -19.94
C SER A 237 15.83 9.72 -19.25
N LEU A 238 15.78 10.56 -18.20
CA LEU A 238 16.97 10.98 -17.44
C LEU A 238 17.74 9.85 -16.74
N LYS A 239 17.12 8.69 -16.55
CA LYS A 239 17.79 7.52 -15.95
C LYS A 239 18.50 6.64 -16.97
N ASN A 240 18.19 6.81 -18.26
CA ASN A 240 18.73 6.03 -19.36
C ASN A 240 19.90 6.77 -20.06
N GLU A 241 20.19 8.00 -19.64
CA GLU A 241 21.41 8.76 -19.95
C GLU A 241 22.50 8.49 -18.90
#